data_11a68dffea46f4a5a52088365f6763f2
#
_entry.id   11a68dffea46f4a5a52088365f6763f2
#
_cell.length_a   1.000
_cell.length_b   1.000
_cell.length_c   1.000
_cell.angle_alpha   90.00
_cell.angle_beta   90.00
_cell.angle_gamma   90.00
#
_symmetry.space_group_name_H-M   'P 1'
#
loop_
_entity.id
_entity.type
_entity.pdbx_description
1 polymer ?
#
loop_
_entity_poly.entity_id
_entity_poly.type
_entity_poly.pdbx_seq_one_letter_code
_entity_poly.pdbx_strand_id
1 'polypeptide(L)'
;MARARRRTRPTVLSDRQAGGGSLPAQTGAKRRTAVLRRLYPLLAFLGGFTWDALTIGQRVRVVDFWRLGAFLVGAALLALWLARREALDRAPPAPAATLRGRLASLAWQAPYLLLQFFFGGIFSALFILYFKSSGHLGTWLTASFLAALLVGNEFAGNRYGRRFTLTWTLFALNAILLCNFALPHALGSLQPLWFYASTVAGATLTHILRWLAPGRPGRIGPSWALAVVLMLAFRLDMIAPVPLVKRQLAAGQDFVQASGRYSLQVERAAWWQWWRDQAEIVHVPEGGRLYGLSAVFAPIGVTADLEHRWEVRDPDGWRLVYRRPFTTTGGRDRGFRGYSWVLNPPPGDWRFIVATQDGRTIDILRLQVVRGTPAANEVLVREID
;
A
#
# COMPACT_ATOMS: atom_id res chain seq x y z
N MET A 1 47.76 69.27 19.06
CA MET A 1 48.42 69.52 17.77
C MET A 1 47.87 68.56 16.73
N ALA A 2 47.02 69.08 15.85
CA ALA A 2 46.29 68.32 14.83
C ALA A 2 47.08 68.35 13.50
N ARG A 3 47.18 67.23 12.82
CA ARG A 3 47.57 67.16 11.39
C ARG A 3 46.57 66.41 10.58
N ALA A 4 45.75 67.16 9.84
CA ALA A 4 44.84 66.71 8.80
C ALA A 4 45.67 66.21 7.62
N ARG A 5 45.34 65.00 7.12
CA ARG A 5 45.72 64.47 5.80
C ARG A 5 44.55 64.54 4.84
N ARG A 6 44.70 65.37 3.83
CA ARG A 6 43.88 65.52 2.66
C ARG A 6 43.85 64.20 1.85
N ARG A 7 42.71 63.68 1.54
CA ARG A 7 42.53 62.66 0.53
C ARG A 7 42.13 63.29 -0.80
N THR A 8 42.96 63.09 -1.79
CA THR A 8 42.74 63.44 -3.18
C THR A 8 41.83 62.38 -3.79
N ARG A 9 40.75 62.78 -4.43
CA ARG A 9 39.88 61.97 -5.25
C ARG A 9 40.50 61.72 -6.64
N PRO A 10 40.46 60.50 -7.22
CA PRO A 10 40.70 60.31 -8.64
C PRO A 10 39.40 60.43 -9.42
N THR A 11 39.46 61.16 -10.51
CA THR A 11 38.45 61.40 -11.53
C THR A 11 38.19 60.09 -12.29
N VAL A 12 36.90 59.69 -12.38
CA VAL A 12 36.47 58.56 -13.20
C VAL A 12 36.14 59.05 -14.59
N LEU A 13 36.94 58.65 -15.55
CA LEU A 13 36.63 58.79 -16.99
C LEU A 13 35.62 57.68 -17.37
N SER A 14 34.51 58.14 -17.95
CA SER A 14 33.45 57.29 -18.54
C SER A 14 33.89 56.69 -19.87
N ASP A 15 34.13 55.39 -19.93
CA ASP A 15 34.12 54.66 -21.21
C ASP A 15 32.79 53.94 -21.39
N ARG A 16 31.96 54.54 -22.23
CA ARG A 16 30.83 53.85 -22.82
C ARG A 16 31.34 52.98 -23.96
N GLN A 17 31.46 51.68 -23.72
CA GLN A 17 31.49 50.68 -24.81
C GLN A 17 30.18 49.93 -24.86
N ALA A 18 29.45 50.21 -25.92
CA ALA A 18 28.33 49.44 -26.40
C ALA A 18 28.85 48.06 -26.86
N GLY A 19 28.58 47.02 -26.02
CA GLY A 19 28.78 45.61 -26.37
C GLY A 19 27.45 44.92 -26.37
N GLY A 20 26.83 44.76 -27.55
CA GLY A 20 25.67 43.86 -27.78
C GLY A 20 26.09 42.42 -27.50
N GLY A 21 25.91 41.97 -26.26
CA GLY A 21 26.11 40.59 -25.86
C GLY A 21 24.81 39.83 -26.01
N SER A 22 24.70 39.03 -27.06
CA SER A 22 23.67 38.00 -27.22
C SER A 22 23.65 37.13 -25.98
N LEU A 23 22.52 37.13 -25.26
CA LEU A 23 22.28 36.26 -24.12
C LEU A 23 22.42 34.78 -24.55
N PRO A 24 23.22 33.97 -23.89
CA PRO A 24 23.46 32.62 -24.33
C PRO A 24 22.25 31.73 -24.10
N ALA A 25 21.79 31.07 -25.18
CA ALA A 25 20.77 30.02 -25.19
C ALA A 25 21.09 28.78 -24.30
N GLN A 26 22.16 28.85 -23.50
CA GLN A 26 22.63 27.78 -22.60
C GLN A 26 21.84 27.62 -21.32
N THR A 27 20.97 28.55 -20.94
CA THR A 27 20.18 28.46 -19.70
C THR A 27 19.03 27.46 -19.81
N GLY A 28 18.46 27.27 -20.99
CA GLY A 28 17.38 26.30 -21.21
C GLY A 28 17.81 24.84 -21.18
N ALA A 29 18.97 24.53 -21.74
CA ALA A 29 19.51 23.16 -21.73
C ALA A 29 19.95 22.72 -20.34
N LYS A 30 20.60 23.58 -19.58
CA LYS A 30 20.99 23.30 -18.17
C LYS A 30 19.79 23.14 -17.25
N ARG A 31 18.70 23.86 -17.48
CA ARG A 31 17.46 23.72 -16.73
C ARG A 31 16.74 22.41 -17.06
N ARG A 32 16.68 22.02 -18.34
CA ARG A 32 16.09 20.74 -18.77
C ARG A 32 16.86 19.53 -18.24
N THR A 33 18.20 19.57 -18.26
CA THR A 33 19.04 18.49 -17.68
C THR A 33 18.91 18.40 -16.17
N ALA A 34 18.75 19.52 -15.46
CA ALA A 34 18.51 19.54 -14.02
C ALA A 34 17.13 18.96 -13.64
N VAL A 35 16.10 19.25 -14.44
CA VAL A 35 14.75 18.68 -14.24
C VAL A 35 14.77 17.19 -14.55
N LEU A 36 15.36 16.75 -15.65
CA LEU A 36 15.51 15.33 -16.00
C LEU A 36 16.28 14.55 -14.93
N ARG A 37 17.36 15.14 -14.39
CA ARG A 37 18.11 14.51 -13.28
C ARG A 37 17.29 14.32 -12.02
N ARG A 38 16.31 15.20 -11.75
CA ARG A 38 15.37 15.07 -10.61
C ARG A 38 14.26 14.08 -10.89
N LEU A 39 13.84 13.92 -12.15
CA LEU A 39 12.79 12.99 -12.55
C LEU A 39 13.29 11.56 -12.77
N TYR A 40 14.59 11.38 -13.04
CA TYR A 40 15.16 10.05 -13.30
C TYR A 40 14.91 9.03 -12.18
N PRO A 41 15.10 9.35 -10.89
CA PRO A 41 14.75 8.43 -9.80
C PRO A 41 13.27 8.07 -9.79
N LEU A 42 12.39 9.05 -10.05
CA LEU A 42 10.94 8.82 -10.10
C LEU A 42 10.55 7.91 -11.28
N LEU A 43 11.14 8.11 -12.45
CA LEU A 43 10.90 7.26 -13.63
C LEU A 43 11.43 5.83 -13.43
N ALA A 44 12.62 5.69 -12.85
CA ALA A 44 13.19 4.41 -12.51
C ALA A 44 12.32 3.67 -11.46
N PHE A 45 11.84 4.41 -10.46
CA PHE A 45 10.90 3.91 -9.46
C PHE A 45 9.59 3.45 -10.11
N LEU A 46 8.95 4.28 -10.93
CA LEU A 46 7.70 3.92 -11.62
C LEU A 46 7.87 2.70 -12.51
N GLY A 47 9.02 2.59 -13.21
CA GLY A 47 9.35 1.41 -14.01
C GLY A 47 9.47 0.14 -13.16
N GLY A 48 10.22 0.19 -12.06
CA GLY A 48 10.38 -0.91 -11.11
C GLY A 48 9.05 -1.29 -10.44
N PHE A 49 8.30 -0.31 -9.97
CA PHE A 49 6.99 -0.52 -9.37
C PHE A 49 5.98 -1.14 -10.36
N THR A 50 5.95 -0.66 -11.60
CA THR A 50 5.09 -1.24 -12.65
C THR A 50 5.47 -2.68 -12.93
N TRP A 51 6.78 -2.97 -13.00
CA TRP A 51 7.27 -4.33 -13.13
C TRP A 51 6.83 -5.22 -11.96
N ASP A 52 6.99 -4.75 -10.73
CA ASP A 52 6.53 -5.46 -9.53
C ASP A 52 5.01 -5.67 -9.55
N ALA A 53 4.23 -4.65 -9.94
CA ALA A 53 2.78 -4.75 -10.02
C ALA A 53 2.28 -5.77 -11.07
N LEU A 54 3.04 -5.93 -12.15
CA LEU A 54 2.76 -6.91 -13.21
C LEU A 54 3.24 -8.32 -12.83
N THR A 55 4.39 -8.43 -12.15
CA THR A 55 5.03 -9.71 -11.81
C THR A 55 4.58 -10.28 -10.47
N ILE A 56 4.27 -9.44 -9.47
CA ILE A 56 3.55 -9.86 -8.27
C ILE A 56 2.11 -10.16 -8.69
N GLY A 57 1.97 -11.32 -9.28
CA GLY A 57 0.76 -11.77 -9.93
C GLY A 57 -0.46 -11.82 -9.00
N GLN A 58 -1.55 -12.32 -9.50
CA GLN A 58 -2.79 -12.52 -8.75
C GLN A 58 -2.65 -13.57 -7.62
N ARG A 59 -1.51 -14.26 -7.53
CA ARG A 59 -1.23 -15.34 -6.59
C ARG A 59 -0.03 -15.00 -5.76
N VAL A 60 -0.19 -14.94 -4.46
CA VAL A 60 0.92 -14.91 -3.52
C VAL A 60 1.47 -16.33 -3.41
N ARG A 61 2.73 -16.50 -3.77
CA ARG A 61 3.44 -17.79 -3.70
C ARG A 61 4.33 -17.83 -2.47
N VAL A 62 4.60 -19.01 -1.96
CA VAL A 62 5.57 -19.22 -0.87
C VAL A 62 6.93 -18.62 -1.19
N VAL A 63 7.34 -18.66 -2.46
CA VAL A 63 8.59 -18.04 -2.95
C VAL A 63 8.63 -16.52 -2.71
N ASP A 64 7.48 -15.84 -2.79
CA ASP A 64 7.43 -14.39 -2.54
C ASP A 64 7.76 -14.06 -1.08
N PHE A 65 7.34 -14.91 -0.13
CA PHE A 65 7.70 -14.75 1.29
C PHE A 65 9.20 -14.95 1.52
N TRP A 66 9.81 -15.95 0.86
CA TRP A 66 11.26 -16.17 0.96
C TRP A 66 12.03 -14.98 0.39
N ARG A 67 11.57 -14.42 -0.74
CA ARG A 67 12.20 -13.23 -1.35
C ARG A 67 12.08 -12.01 -0.45
N LEU A 68 10.89 -11.73 0.09
CA LEU A 68 10.67 -10.61 1.01
C LEU A 68 11.39 -10.80 2.34
N GLY A 69 11.44 -12.03 2.86
CA GLY A 69 12.23 -12.40 4.03
C GLY A 69 13.71 -12.16 3.82
N ALA A 70 14.27 -12.57 2.65
CA ALA A 70 15.65 -12.30 2.29
C ALA A 70 15.95 -10.79 2.21
N PHE A 71 15.04 -9.98 1.67
CA PHE A 71 15.17 -8.51 1.67
C PHE A 71 15.17 -7.94 3.07
N LEU A 72 14.31 -8.45 3.96
CA LEU A 72 14.27 -8.01 5.36
C LEU A 72 15.56 -8.38 6.11
N VAL A 73 16.08 -9.60 5.90
CA VAL A 73 17.37 -10.03 6.47
C VAL A 73 18.51 -9.17 5.91
N GLY A 74 18.54 -8.92 4.60
CA GLY A 74 19.52 -8.03 3.97
C GLY A 74 19.48 -6.62 4.56
N ALA A 75 18.29 -6.07 4.75
CA ALA A 75 18.10 -4.77 5.40
C ALA A 75 18.58 -4.77 6.86
N ALA A 76 18.33 -5.84 7.62
CA ALA A 76 18.83 -6.00 8.99
C ALA A 76 20.35 -6.00 9.05
N LEU A 77 20.99 -6.82 8.21
CA LEU A 77 22.46 -6.91 8.14
C LEU A 77 23.10 -5.58 7.75
N LEU A 78 22.50 -4.88 6.79
CA LEU A 78 22.98 -3.55 6.38
C LEU A 78 22.79 -2.50 7.49
N ALA A 79 21.66 -2.52 8.19
CA ALA A 79 21.42 -1.60 9.31
C ALA A 79 22.43 -1.83 10.44
N LEU A 80 22.73 -3.09 10.80
CA LEU A 80 23.75 -3.45 11.79
C LEU A 80 25.15 -3.04 11.31
N TRP A 81 25.47 -3.27 10.04
CA TRP A 81 26.76 -2.86 9.47
C TRP A 81 26.94 -1.34 9.47
N LEU A 82 25.89 -0.60 9.10
CA LEU A 82 25.91 0.87 9.15
C LEU A 82 26.06 1.38 10.60
N ALA A 83 25.38 0.76 11.57
CA ALA A 83 25.53 1.09 12.99
C ALA A 83 26.96 0.84 13.47
N ARG A 84 27.58 -0.27 13.07
CA ARG A 84 28.98 -0.56 13.39
C ARG A 84 29.94 0.47 12.78
N ARG A 85 29.66 0.89 11.54
CA ARG A 85 30.46 1.88 10.83
C ARG A 85 30.38 3.25 11.52
N GLU A 86 29.22 3.65 12.01
CA GLU A 86 29.03 4.88 12.79
C GLU A 86 29.73 4.79 14.14
N ALA A 87 29.61 3.67 14.85
CA ALA A 87 30.28 3.46 16.12
C ALA A 87 31.82 3.50 16.00
N LEU A 88 32.38 3.21 14.82
CA LEU A 88 33.81 3.29 14.53
C LEU A 88 34.25 4.68 14.04
N ASP A 89 33.34 5.66 14.02
CA ASP A 89 33.56 7.05 13.59
C ASP A 89 34.32 7.17 12.24
N ARG A 90 33.99 6.30 11.30
CA ARG A 90 34.60 6.27 9.97
C ARG A 90 34.11 7.44 9.13
N ALA A 91 35.02 8.36 8.81
CA ALA A 91 34.75 9.50 7.94
C ALA A 91 34.52 9.07 6.47
N PRO A 92 33.65 9.78 5.73
CA PRO A 92 33.50 9.55 4.30
C PRO A 92 34.81 9.83 3.55
N PRO A 93 35.14 9.09 2.48
CA PRO A 93 36.33 9.38 1.68
C PRO A 93 36.23 10.79 1.10
N ALA A 94 37.36 11.49 1.07
CA ALA A 94 37.41 12.82 0.47
C ALA A 94 37.01 12.76 -1.01
N PRO A 95 36.27 13.76 -1.51
CA PRO A 95 35.90 13.79 -2.93
C PRO A 95 37.19 13.93 -3.76
N ALA A 96 37.47 12.92 -4.59
CA ALA A 96 38.63 12.88 -5.44
C ALA A 96 38.25 12.95 -6.91
N ALA A 97 39.00 13.67 -7.71
CA ALA A 97 38.85 13.76 -9.16
C ALA A 97 39.25 12.44 -9.87
N THR A 98 40.00 11.59 -9.18
CA THR A 98 40.53 10.33 -9.70
C THR A 98 39.45 9.25 -9.77
N LEU A 99 39.59 8.28 -10.69
CA LEU A 99 38.68 7.13 -10.83
C LEU A 99 38.60 6.35 -9.50
N ARG A 100 39.73 6.13 -8.83
CA ARG A 100 39.77 5.45 -7.51
C ARG A 100 38.96 6.19 -6.47
N GLY A 101 39.03 7.52 -6.42
CA GLY A 101 38.22 8.31 -5.47
C GLY A 101 36.74 8.28 -5.78
N ARG A 102 36.34 8.26 -7.05
CA ARG A 102 34.93 8.06 -7.47
C ARG A 102 34.42 6.69 -7.06
N LEU A 103 35.20 5.62 -7.28
CA LEU A 103 34.85 4.27 -6.86
C LEU A 103 34.76 4.16 -5.33
N ALA A 104 35.68 4.78 -4.59
CA ALA A 104 35.62 4.81 -3.12
C ALA A 104 34.37 5.53 -2.61
N SER A 105 33.97 6.65 -3.24
CA SER A 105 32.75 7.36 -2.87
C SER A 105 31.48 6.58 -3.19
N LEU A 106 31.45 5.84 -4.31
CA LEU A 106 30.35 4.93 -4.66
C LEU A 106 30.27 3.76 -3.69
N ALA A 107 31.39 3.11 -3.37
CA ALA A 107 31.47 2.03 -2.39
C ALA A 107 31.01 2.50 -1.00
N TRP A 108 31.29 3.77 -0.65
CA TRP A 108 30.83 4.36 0.57
C TRP A 108 29.30 4.58 0.61
N GLN A 109 28.68 4.90 -0.52
CA GLN A 109 27.23 5.13 -0.65
C GLN A 109 26.43 3.84 -0.88
N ALA A 110 27.06 2.80 -1.43
CA ALA A 110 26.40 1.56 -1.80
C ALA A 110 25.53 0.92 -0.69
N PRO A 111 25.95 0.86 0.59
CA PRO A 111 25.12 0.28 1.65
C PRO A 111 23.82 1.05 1.89
N TYR A 112 23.81 2.37 1.72
CA TYR A 112 22.61 3.19 1.86
C TYR A 112 21.64 2.95 0.69
N LEU A 113 22.19 2.85 -0.53
CA LEU A 113 21.42 2.54 -1.74
C LEU A 113 20.83 1.13 -1.68
N LEU A 114 21.60 0.15 -1.18
CA LEU A 114 21.11 -1.22 -0.96
C LEU A 114 20.02 -1.27 0.11
N LEU A 115 20.17 -0.52 1.22
CA LEU A 115 19.14 -0.44 2.24
C LEU A 115 17.85 0.18 1.69
N GLN A 116 17.97 1.25 0.90
CA GLN A 116 16.87 1.88 0.20
C GLN A 116 16.19 0.91 -0.76
N PHE A 117 16.97 0.14 -1.52
CA PHE A 117 16.47 -0.88 -2.44
C PHE A 117 15.70 -1.97 -1.70
N PHE A 118 16.21 -2.50 -0.59
CA PHE A 118 15.50 -3.53 0.17
C PHE A 118 14.20 -2.99 0.78
N PHE A 119 14.23 -1.81 1.38
CA PHE A 119 13.01 -1.18 1.90
C PHE A 119 12.00 -0.91 0.78
N GLY A 120 12.45 -0.36 -0.35
CA GLY A 120 11.62 -0.09 -1.51
C GLY A 120 10.95 -1.35 -2.05
N GLY A 121 11.71 -2.44 -2.18
CA GLY A 121 11.18 -3.73 -2.65
C GLY A 121 10.13 -4.33 -1.71
N ILE A 122 10.36 -4.26 -0.38
CA ILE A 122 9.36 -4.73 0.59
C ILE A 122 8.13 -3.83 0.58
N PHE A 123 8.30 -2.49 0.59
CA PHE A 123 7.17 -1.55 0.54
C PHE A 123 6.35 -1.69 -0.74
N SER A 124 7.00 -1.88 -1.90
CA SER A 124 6.31 -2.10 -3.18
C SER A 124 5.41 -3.34 -3.12
N ALA A 125 5.97 -4.46 -2.68
CA ALA A 125 5.24 -5.71 -2.56
C ALA A 125 4.08 -5.61 -1.55
N LEU A 126 4.35 -5.08 -0.36
CA LEU A 126 3.34 -4.94 0.69
C LEU A 126 2.25 -3.95 0.29
N PHE A 127 2.60 -2.83 -0.36
CA PHE A 127 1.61 -1.91 -0.91
C PHE A 127 0.66 -2.63 -1.87
N ILE A 128 1.19 -3.39 -2.83
CA ILE A 128 0.37 -4.11 -3.81
C ILE A 128 -0.55 -5.11 -3.11
N LEU A 129 -0.06 -5.83 -2.10
CA LEU A 129 -0.83 -6.82 -1.36
C LEU A 129 -1.95 -6.17 -0.53
N TYR A 130 -1.63 -5.13 0.23
CA TYR A 130 -2.62 -4.41 1.05
C TYR A 130 -3.64 -3.67 0.19
N PHE A 131 -3.19 -3.05 -0.92
CA PHE A 131 -4.07 -2.39 -1.87
C PHE A 131 -5.09 -3.35 -2.49
N LYS A 132 -4.65 -4.54 -2.93
CA LYS A 132 -5.54 -5.58 -3.47
C LYS A 132 -6.54 -6.11 -2.44
N SER A 133 -6.20 -6.05 -1.17
CA SER A 133 -7.07 -6.46 -0.06
C SER A 133 -7.96 -5.33 0.46
N SER A 134 -7.79 -4.10 -0.05
CA SER A 134 -8.54 -2.92 0.40
C SER A 134 -9.87 -2.83 -0.33
N GLY A 135 -10.98 -2.89 0.41
CA GLY A 135 -12.34 -2.83 -0.15
C GLY A 135 -13.18 -1.65 0.35
N HIS A 136 -12.72 -0.90 1.36
CA HIS A 136 -13.47 0.20 1.93
C HIS A 136 -12.54 1.37 2.33
N LEU A 137 -13.14 2.53 2.67
CA LEU A 137 -12.41 3.78 2.88
C LEU A 137 -11.27 3.66 3.92
N GLY A 138 -11.50 2.96 5.04
CA GLY A 138 -10.49 2.80 6.09
C GLY A 138 -9.22 2.11 5.57
N THR A 139 -9.39 1.00 4.83
CA THR A 139 -8.27 0.25 4.25
C THR A 139 -7.58 1.02 3.12
N TRP A 140 -8.31 1.84 2.37
CA TRP A 140 -7.74 2.76 1.38
C TRP A 140 -6.82 3.82 2.00
N LEU A 141 -7.13 4.32 3.20
CA LEU A 141 -6.25 5.25 3.92
C LEU A 141 -4.90 4.58 4.27
N THR A 142 -4.94 3.33 4.73
CA THR A 142 -3.72 2.56 5.01
C THR A 142 -2.92 2.30 3.73
N ALA A 143 -3.57 1.92 2.63
CA ALA A 143 -2.90 1.73 1.35
C ALA A 143 -2.27 3.04 0.83
N SER A 144 -2.96 4.17 0.95
CA SER A 144 -2.44 5.49 0.58
C SER A 144 -1.23 5.89 1.43
N PHE A 145 -1.25 5.59 2.73
CA PHE A 145 -0.11 5.80 3.61
C PHE A 145 1.11 4.98 3.18
N LEU A 146 0.92 3.70 2.85
CA LEU A 146 1.98 2.85 2.31
C LEU A 146 2.52 3.37 0.97
N ALA A 147 1.65 3.87 0.08
CA ALA A 147 2.06 4.51 -1.16
C ALA A 147 2.91 5.76 -0.90
N ALA A 148 2.51 6.60 0.04
CA ALA A 148 3.28 7.79 0.42
C ALA A 148 4.66 7.43 0.98
N LEU A 149 4.76 6.37 1.79
CA LEU A 149 6.04 5.86 2.30
C LEU A 149 6.91 5.28 1.18
N LEU A 150 6.31 4.55 0.24
CA LEU A 150 6.99 3.99 -0.91
C LEU A 150 7.62 5.09 -1.77
N VAL A 151 6.86 6.13 -2.10
CA VAL A 151 7.37 7.30 -2.82
C VAL A 151 8.40 8.07 -1.97
N GLY A 152 8.14 8.27 -0.67
CA GLY A 152 9.04 8.94 0.25
C GLY A 152 10.39 8.23 0.41
N ASN A 153 10.39 6.89 0.35
CA ASN A 153 11.61 6.09 0.37
C ASN A 153 12.57 6.45 -0.77
N GLU A 154 12.05 6.74 -1.96
CA GLU A 154 12.87 7.11 -3.12
C GLU A 154 13.66 8.41 -2.89
N PHE A 155 13.10 9.32 -2.10
CA PHE A 155 13.74 10.59 -1.76
C PHE A 155 14.55 10.55 -0.45
N ALA A 156 14.57 9.40 0.25
CA ALA A 156 15.24 9.27 1.54
C ALA A 156 16.78 9.30 1.41
N GLY A 157 17.34 8.72 0.35
CA GLY A 157 18.76 8.73 0.02
C GLY A 157 19.66 8.48 1.24
N ASN A 158 20.67 9.35 1.45
CA ASN A 158 21.63 9.24 2.55
C ASN A 158 21.04 9.53 3.96
N ARG A 159 19.74 9.80 4.09
CA ARG A 159 19.11 10.10 5.39
C ARG A 159 19.09 8.90 6.33
N TYR A 160 19.06 7.69 5.79
CA TYR A 160 19.06 6.46 6.59
C TYR A 160 20.28 6.35 7.52
N GLY A 161 21.46 6.69 7.01
CA GLY A 161 22.67 6.63 7.81
C GLY A 161 22.83 7.75 8.86
N ARG A 162 22.15 8.88 8.66
CA ARG A 162 22.22 10.02 9.59
C ARG A 162 21.08 10.01 10.62
N ARG A 163 20.01 9.23 10.38
CA ARG A 163 18.80 9.20 11.20
C ARG A 163 18.40 7.77 11.51
N PHE A 164 19.19 7.08 12.33
CA PHE A 164 18.89 5.69 12.70
C PHE A 164 17.51 5.48 13.33
N THR A 165 16.96 6.49 14.00
CA THR A 165 15.56 6.43 14.46
C THR A 165 14.60 6.15 13.30
N LEU A 166 14.77 6.85 12.16
CA LEU A 166 13.97 6.63 10.96
C LEU A 166 14.21 5.22 10.39
N THR A 167 15.48 4.80 10.32
CA THR A 167 15.85 3.46 9.81
C THR A 167 15.20 2.35 10.61
N TRP A 168 15.27 2.41 11.95
CA TRP A 168 14.61 1.43 12.82
C TRP A 168 13.08 1.47 12.71
N THR A 169 12.49 2.67 12.58
CA THR A 169 11.02 2.79 12.44
C THR A 169 10.54 2.20 11.12
N LEU A 170 11.24 2.45 10.01
CA LEU A 170 10.90 1.87 8.71
C LEU A 170 11.18 0.37 8.65
N PHE A 171 12.26 -0.08 9.30
CA PHE A 171 12.51 -1.51 9.45
C PHE A 171 11.39 -2.20 10.24
N ALA A 172 10.97 -1.60 11.36
CA ALA A 172 9.85 -2.11 12.17
C ALA A 172 8.56 -2.20 11.33
N LEU A 173 8.24 -1.16 10.56
CA LEU A 173 7.07 -1.17 9.69
C LEU A 173 7.13 -2.33 8.68
N ASN A 174 8.25 -2.49 7.97
CA ASN A 174 8.44 -3.59 7.03
C ASN A 174 8.34 -4.96 7.71
N ALA A 175 8.98 -5.13 8.87
CA ALA A 175 8.95 -6.38 9.63
C ALA A 175 7.53 -6.70 10.12
N ILE A 176 6.83 -5.72 10.69
CA ILE A 176 5.45 -5.88 11.18
C ILE A 176 4.51 -6.26 10.04
N LEU A 177 4.52 -5.50 8.93
CA LEU A 177 3.62 -5.74 7.81
C LEU A 177 3.90 -7.07 7.12
N LEU A 178 5.17 -7.45 6.99
CA LEU A 178 5.54 -8.77 6.45
C LEU A 178 5.10 -9.90 7.38
N CYS A 179 5.31 -9.77 8.69
CA CYS A 179 4.85 -10.76 9.67
C CYS A 179 3.31 -10.86 9.68
N ASN A 180 2.59 -9.73 9.60
CA ASN A 180 1.13 -9.70 9.54
C ASN A 180 0.57 -10.42 8.31
N PHE A 181 1.35 -10.50 7.24
CA PHE A 181 0.99 -11.24 6.03
C PHE A 181 1.45 -12.71 6.10
N ALA A 182 2.70 -12.94 6.53
CA ALA A 182 3.32 -14.25 6.50
C ALA A 182 2.80 -15.19 7.59
N LEU A 183 2.54 -14.69 8.81
CA LEU A 183 2.13 -15.52 9.94
C LEU A 183 0.75 -16.15 9.75
N PRO A 184 -0.31 -15.42 9.35
CA PRO A 184 -1.60 -16.01 9.02
C PRO A 184 -1.51 -17.05 7.90
N HIS A 185 -0.65 -16.79 6.90
CA HIS A 185 -0.43 -17.75 5.82
C HIS A 185 0.25 -19.02 6.32
N ALA A 186 1.28 -18.92 7.16
CA ALA A 186 2.01 -20.07 7.71
C ALA A 186 1.15 -20.90 8.65
N LEU A 187 0.26 -20.27 9.42
CA LEU A 187 -0.62 -20.93 10.39
C LEU A 187 -1.96 -21.38 9.79
N GLY A 188 -2.27 -20.97 8.55
CA GLY A 188 -3.56 -21.27 7.92
C GLY A 188 -4.76 -20.63 8.61
N SER A 189 -4.56 -19.61 9.44
CA SER A 189 -5.57 -19.01 10.31
C SER A 189 -5.55 -17.49 10.27
N LEU A 190 -6.74 -16.87 10.21
CA LEU A 190 -6.93 -15.42 10.16
C LEU A 190 -7.45 -14.83 11.48
N GLN A 191 -7.29 -15.54 12.59
CA GLN A 191 -7.73 -15.01 13.89
C GLN A 191 -7.03 -13.68 14.23
N PRO A 192 -7.75 -12.71 14.81
CA PRO A 192 -7.19 -11.41 15.22
C PRO A 192 -5.94 -11.50 16.08
N LEU A 193 -5.83 -12.56 16.89
CA LEU A 193 -4.66 -12.80 17.74
C LEU A 193 -3.35 -12.80 16.93
N TRP A 194 -3.37 -13.38 15.72
CA TRP A 194 -2.16 -13.47 14.89
C TRP A 194 -1.69 -12.11 14.38
N PHE A 195 -2.61 -11.16 14.16
CA PHE A 195 -2.22 -9.79 13.84
C PHE A 195 -1.49 -9.12 15.01
N TYR A 196 -2.02 -9.25 16.23
CA TYR A 196 -1.37 -8.67 17.40
C TYR A 196 -0.02 -9.36 17.68
N ALA A 197 0.03 -10.68 17.62
CA ALA A 197 1.25 -11.45 17.82
C ALA A 197 2.34 -11.09 16.80
N SER A 198 2.01 -11.00 15.51
CA SER A 198 2.95 -10.62 14.46
C SER A 198 3.40 -9.16 14.56
N THR A 199 2.52 -8.25 14.99
CA THR A 199 2.88 -6.85 15.24
C THR A 199 3.88 -6.73 16.38
N VAL A 200 3.64 -7.43 17.49
CA VAL A 200 4.60 -7.49 18.61
C VAL A 200 5.90 -8.15 18.17
N ALA A 201 5.85 -9.24 17.42
CA ALA A 201 7.04 -9.94 16.92
C ALA A 201 7.91 -9.04 16.04
N GLY A 202 7.33 -8.31 15.09
CA GLY A 202 8.07 -7.38 14.22
C GLY A 202 8.71 -6.22 14.99
N ALA A 203 8.00 -5.64 15.96
CA ALA A 203 8.54 -4.61 16.84
C ALA A 203 9.65 -5.13 17.74
N THR A 204 9.48 -6.32 18.31
CA THR A 204 10.49 -7.00 19.16
C THR A 204 11.73 -7.35 18.35
N LEU A 205 11.58 -7.90 17.15
CA LEU A 205 12.71 -8.15 16.24
C LEU A 205 13.53 -6.87 16.03
N THR A 206 12.86 -5.77 15.74
CA THR A 206 13.53 -4.46 15.55
C THR A 206 14.24 -4.00 16.83
N HIS A 207 13.61 -4.20 17.98
CA HIS A 207 14.21 -3.87 19.28
C HIS A 207 15.49 -4.68 19.54
N ILE A 208 15.43 -5.99 19.30
CA ILE A 208 16.58 -6.89 19.44
C ILE A 208 17.71 -6.48 18.51
N LEU A 209 17.42 -6.21 17.22
CA LEU A 209 18.42 -5.77 16.26
C LEU A 209 19.09 -4.47 16.69
N ARG A 210 18.31 -3.49 17.16
CA ARG A 210 18.86 -2.26 17.69
C ARG A 210 19.71 -2.50 18.94
N TRP A 211 19.30 -3.41 19.81
CA TRP A 211 20.07 -3.76 21.01
C TRP A 211 21.40 -4.43 20.66
N LEU A 212 21.43 -5.25 19.61
CA LEU A 212 22.64 -5.86 19.06
C LEU A 212 23.53 -4.88 18.28
N ALA A 213 22.99 -3.74 17.85
CA ALA A 213 23.73 -2.74 17.07
C ALA A 213 24.77 -2.05 17.94
N PRO A 214 26.06 -1.98 17.51
CA PRO A 214 27.10 -1.24 18.20
C PRO A 214 26.71 0.22 18.42
N GLY A 215 26.95 0.72 19.64
CA GLY A 215 26.58 2.10 20.00
C GLY A 215 25.07 2.37 20.12
N ARG A 216 24.22 1.39 19.75
CA ARG A 216 22.75 1.49 19.80
C ARG A 216 22.19 2.79 19.23
N PRO A 217 22.53 3.19 17.98
CA PRO A 217 22.20 4.47 17.42
C PRO A 217 20.69 4.65 17.28
N GLY A 218 20.22 5.89 17.38
CA GLY A 218 18.82 6.25 17.25
C GLY A 218 17.93 5.83 18.42
N ARG A 219 16.62 6.14 18.31
CA ARG A 219 15.60 5.84 19.33
C ARG A 219 14.69 4.72 18.85
N ILE A 220 14.31 3.80 19.76
CA ILE A 220 13.39 2.68 19.45
C ILE A 220 11.92 3.04 19.73
N GLY A 221 11.66 4.06 20.54
CA GLY A 221 10.29 4.48 20.90
C GLY A 221 9.35 4.63 19.71
N PRO A 222 9.73 5.31 18.61
CA PRO A 222 8.87 5.45 17.43
C PRO A 222 8.48 4.10 16.79
N SER A 223 9.30 3.06 16.86
CA SER A 223 8.96 1.73 16.35
C SER A 223 7.84 1.07 17.18
N TRP A 224 7.87 1.22 18.51
CA TRP A 224 6.81 0.75 19.38
C TRP A 224 5.53 1.61 19.26
N ALA A 225 5.67 2.93 19.16
CA ALA A 225 4.53 3.81 18.89
C ALA A 225 3.82 3.43 17.58
N LEU A 226 4.58 3.12 16.53
CA LEU A 226 4.05 2.61 15.28
C LEU A 226 3.29 1.28 15.46
N ALA A 227 3.83 0.34 16.24
CA ALA A 227 3.15 -0.91 16.54
C ALA A 227 1.78 -0.67 17.22
N VAL A 228 1.73 0.24 18.20
CA VAL A 228 0.48 0.63 18.87
C VAL A 228 -0.50 1.26 17.88
N VAL A 229 -0.04 2.19 17.03
CA VAL A 229 -0.89 2.83 15.99
C VAL A 229 -1.46 1.78 15.04
N LEU A 230 -0.66 0.80 14.59
CA LEU A 230 -1.14 -0.28 13.74
C LEU A 230 -2.15 -1.18 14.45
N MET A 231 -1.96 -1.49 15.73
CA MET A 231 -2.95 -2.24 16.53
C MET A 231 -4.27 -1.49 16.67
N LEU A 232 -4.23 -0.18 16.89
CA LEU A 232 -5.42 0.67 16.93
C LEU A 232 -6.11 0.76 15.57
N ALA A 233 -5.35 0.99 14.50
CA ALA A 233 -5.86 1.00 13.13
C ALA A 233 -6.54 -0.33 12.77
N PHE A 234 -5.97 -1.45 13.20
CA PHE A 234 -6.54 -2.76 13.04
C PHE A 234 -7.86 -2.92 13.84
N ARG A 235 -7.92 -2.42 15.07
CA ARG A 235 -9.14 -2.44 15.89
C ARG A 235 -10.26 -1.58 15.29
N LEU A 236 -9.91 -0.51 14.57
CA LEU A 236 -10.83 0.41 13.89
C LEU A 236 -11.19 -0.03 12.47
N ASP A 237 -10.88 -1.25 12.07
CA ASP A 237 -11.12 -1.79 10.71
C ASP A 237 -10.48 -0.93 9.59
N MET A 238 -9.34 -0.29 9.88
CA MET A 238 -8.58 0.50 8.91
C MET A 238 -7.51 -0.33 8.18
N ILE A 239 -7.21 -1.53 8.64
CA ILE A 239 -6.24 -2.45 8.03
C ILE A 239 -7.01 -3.60 7.38
N ALA A 240 -6.77 -3.81 6.08
CA ALA A 240 -7.39 -4.88 5.34
C ALA A 240 -7.09 -6.26 5.96
N PRO A 241 -8.05 -7.20 5.95
CA PRO A 241 -7.85 -8.56 6.49
C PRO A 241 -6.97 -9.40 5.54
N VAL A 242 -5.71 -9.00 5.38
CA VAL A 242 -4.73 -9.74 4.58
C VAL A 242 -4.49 -11.14 5.17
N PRO A 243 -4.33 -12.18 4.33
CA PRO A 243 -4.16 -12.19 2.87
C PRO A 243 -5.44 -12.39 2.04
N LEU A 244 -6.61 -12.04 2.54
CA LEU A 244 -7.86 -12.15 1.77
C LEU A 244 -7.94 -11.05 0.70
N VAL A 245 -8.37 -11.44 -0.51
CA VAL A 245 -8.55 -10.48 -1.61
C VAL A 245 -9.94 -10.64 -2.20
N LYS A 246 -10.70 -9.55 -2.27
CA LYS A 246 -11.92 -9.51 -3.06
C LYS A 246 -11.60 -9.77 -4.53
N ARG A 247 -12.28 -10.71 -5.14
CA ARG A 247 -12.26 -10.96 -6.58
C ARG A 247 -13.46 -10.33 -7.24
N GLN A 248 -14.63 -10.56 -6.66
CA GLN A 248 -15.89 -10.05 -7.19
C GLN A 248 -16.88 -9.83 -6.07
N LEU A 249 -17.70 -8.80 -6.22
CA LEU A 249 -18.84 -8.51 -5.37
C LEU A 249 -19.94 -7.96 -6.27
N ALA A 250 -21.10 -8.58 -6.27
CA ALA A 250 -22.23 -8.20 -7.12
C ALA A 250 -23.55 -8.39 -6.38
N ALA A 251 -24.54 -7.57 -6.72
CA ALA A 251 -25.92 -7.75 -6.27
C ALA A 251 -26.88 -7.57 -7.44
N GLY A 252 -27.94 -8.36 -7.48
CA GLY A 252 -28.89 -8.35 -8.59
C GLY A 252 -30.01 -9.34 -8.40
N GLN A 253 -30.60 -9.74 -9.51
CA GLN A 253 -31.73 -10.66 -9.57
C GLN A 253 -31.34 -11.97 -10.28
N ASP A 254 -32.24 -12.92 -10.31
CA ASP A 254 -32.15 -14.19 -11.10
C ASP A 254 -30.80 -14.89 -10.94
N PHE A 255 -30.53 -15.31 -9.72
CA PHE A 255 -29.37 -16.14 -9.43
C PHE A 255 -29.57 -17.57 -9.92
N VAL A 256 -28.64 -18.03 -10.74
CA VAL A 256 -28.61 -19.42 -11.24
C VAL A 256 -27.30 -20.09 -10.85
N GLN A 257 -27.41 -21.27 -10.28
CA GLN A 257 -26.26 -22.13 -10.01
C GLN A 257 -26.39 -23.38 -10.91
N ALA A 258 -25.52 -23.48 -11.90
CA ALA A 258 -25.52 -24.61 -12.84
C ALA A 258 -24.09 -25.07 -13.12
N SER A 259 -23.83 -26.37 -13.10
CA SER A 259 -22.55 -26.99 -13.47
C SER A 259 -21.34 -26.39 -12.76
N GLY A 260 -21.51 -25.99 -11.50
CA GLY A 260 -20.43 -25.37 -10.71
C GLY A 260 -20.15 -23.89 -11.04
N ARG A 261 -20.91 -23.28 -11.94
CA ARG A 261 -20.88 -21.84 -12.24
C ARG A 261 -22.00 -21.13 -11.52
N TYR A 262 -21.73 -19.90 -11.12
CA TYR A 262 -22.73 -19.00 -10.55
C TYR A 262 -22.96 -17.86 -11.53
N SER A 263 -24.19 -17.65 -11.91
CA SER A 263 -24.60 -16.50 -12.72
C SER A 263 -25.60 -15.66 -11.96
N LEU A 264 -25.46 -14.35 -12.08
CA LEU A 264 -26.32 -13.35 -11.48
C LEU A 264 -26.65 -12.29 -12.51
N GLN A 265 -27.93 -11.97 -12.66
CA GLN A 265 -28.34 -10.83 -13.46
C GLN A 265 -28.10 -9.55 -12.67
N VAL A 266 -27.25 -8.67 -13.21
CA VAL A 266 -26.93 -7.37 -12.63
C VAL A 266 -27.28 -6.26 -13.61
N GLU A 267 -27.64 -5.10 -13.11
CA GLU A 267 -27.89 -3.93 -13.93
C GLU A 267 -26.59 -3.27 -14.35
N ARG A 268 -26.51 -2.86 -15.62
CA ARG A 268 -25.30 -2.25 -16.21
C ARG A 268 -25.08 -0.86 -15.67
N ALA A 269 -23.86 -0.59 -15.23
CA ALA A 269 -23.43 0.78 -14.90
C ALA A 269 -23.51 1.68 -16.15
N ALA A 270 -23.77 2.96 -15.95
CA ALA A 270 -23.72 3.93 -17.03
C ALA A 270 -22.32 3.93 -17.69
N TRP A 271 -22.24 4.14 -19.00
CA TRP A 271 -20.98 4.04 -19.78
C TRP A 271 -19.85 4.94 -19.28
N TRP A 272 -20.16 6.04 -18.61
CA TRP A 272 -19.20 6.98 -18.03
C TRP A 272 -18.69 6.53 -16.66
N GLN A 273 -19.36 5.55 -16.00
CA GLN A 273 -18.97 4.96 -14.71
C GLN A 273 -18.04 3.75 -14.90
N TRP A 274 -16.97 3.91 -15.69
CA TRP A 274 -16.02 2.85 -16.06
C TRP A 274 -15.32 2.21 -14.84
N TRP A 275 -15.37 2.86 -13.66
CA TRP A 275 -14.85 2.33 -12.40
C TRP A 275 -15.84 1.46 -11.63
N ARG A 276 -17.09 1.36 -12.10
CA ARG A 276 -18.13 0.53 -11.49
C ARG A 276 -18.38 -0.70 -12.34
N ASP A 277 -18.46 -1.82 -11.64
CA ASP A 277 -18.77 -3.10 -12.27
C ASP A 277 -20.27 -3.29 -12.56
N GLN A 278 -21.16 -2.57 -11.86
CA GLN A 278 -22.62 -2.62 -12.01
C GLN A 278 -23.27 -1.29 -11.62
N ALA A 279 -24.54 -1.12 -11.98
CA ALA A 279 -25.34 0.02 -11.57
C ALA A 279 -25.47 0.10 -10.03
N GLU A 280 -25.69 1.30 -9.54
CA GLU A 280 -26.00 1.55 -8.14
C GLU A 280 -27.47 1.25 -7.83
N ILE A 281 -28.36 1.50 -8.80
CA ILE A 281 -29.78 1.22 -8.71
C ILE A 281 -30.00 -0.25 -9.10
N VAL A 282 -30.79 -0.95 -8.28
CA VAL A 282 -31.22 -2.32 -8.55
C VAL A 282 -32.73 -2.37 -8.42
N HIS A 283 -33.40 -2.69 -9.54
CA HIS A 283 -34.86 -2.84 -9.57
C HIS A 283 -35.23 -4.23 -9.03
N VAL A 284 -36.13 -4.29 -8.06
CA VAL A 284 -36.64 -5.55 -7.50
C VAL A 284 -38.17 -5.53 -7.55
N PRO A 285 -38.80 -6.51 -8.23
CA PRO A 285 -40.24 -6.59 -8.26
C PRO A 285 -40.84 -6.87 -6.87
N GLU A 286 -42.12 -6.60 -6.70
CA GLU A 286 -42.81 -6.91 -5.45
C GLU A 286 -42.76 -8.43 -5.20
N GLY A 287 -42.44 -8.83 -3.97
CA GLY A 287 -42.20 -10.23 -3.62
C GLY A 287 -40.91 -10.83 -4.19
N GLY A 288 -40.12 -10.07 -4.95
CA GLY A 288 -38.87 -10.51 -5.55
C GLY A 288 -37.75 -10.74 -4.55
N ARG A 289 -36.65 -11.31 -5.02
CA ARG A 289 -35.43 -11.55 -4.24
C ARG A 289 -34.30 -10.70 -4.74
N LEU A 290 -33.55 -10.10 -3.82
CA LEU A 290 -32.28 -9.44 -4.07
C LEU A 290 -31.17 -10.40 -3.68
N TYR A 291 -30.39 -10.86 -4.65
CA TYR A 291 -29.25 -11.74 -4.43
C TYR A 291 -27.96 -10.95 -4.33
N GLY A 292 -27.07 -11.40 -3.45
CA GLY A 292 -25.68 -10.94 -3.36
C GLY A 292 -24.74 -12.11 -3.61
N LEU A 293 -23.77 -11.89 -4.46
CA LEU A 293 -22.77 -12.86 -4.86
C LEU A 293 -21.38 -12.31 -4.58
N SER A 294 -20.53 -13.08 -3.91
CA SER A 294 -19.16 -12.73 -3.64
C SER A 294 -18.19 -13.80 -4.10
N ALA A 295 -16.99 -13.38 -4.53
CA ALA A 295 -15.85 -14.25 -4.70
C ALA A 295 -14.68 -13.65 -3.91
N VAL A 296 -14.19 -14.41 -2.93
CA VAL A 296 -13.08 -14.02 -2.06
C VAL A 296 -11.94 -15.01 -2.25
N PHE A 297 -10.78 -14.50 -2.63
CA PHE A 297 -9.56 -15.29 -2.72
C PHE A 297 -8.92 -15.41 -1.34
N ALA A 298 -8.55 -16.63 -0.98
CA ALA A 298 -7.66 -16.94 0.13
C ALA A 298 -6.49 -17.81 -0.39
N PRO A 299 -5.26 -17.62 0.09
CA PRO A 299 -4.13 -18.47 -0.28
C PRO A 299 -4.35 -19.94 0.11
N ILE A 300 -3.62 -20.85 -0.55
CA ILE A 300 -3.65 -22.28 -0.26
C ILE A 300 -3.34 -22.50 1.22
N GLY A 301 -4.13 -23.35 1.90
CA GLY A 301 -3.96 -23.70 3.31
C GLY A 301 -4.57 -22.70 4.30
N VAL A 302 -5.07 -21.55 3.86
CA VAL A 302 -5.76 -20.59 4.72
C VAL A 302 -7.25 -20.90 4.74
N THR A 303 -7.79 -21.10 5.93
CA THR A 303 -9.24 -21.19 6.17
C THR A 303 -9.72 -19.87 6.79
N ALA A 304 -10.82 -19.35 6.30
CA ALA A 304 -11.42 -18.12 6.81
C ALA A 304 -12.92 -18.28 6.99
N ASP A 305 -13.39 -17.88 8.16
CA ASP A 305 -14.83 -17.80 8.45
C ASP A 305 -15.31 -16.42 8.06
N LEU A 306 -16.16 -16.40 7.04
CA LEU A 306 -16.70 -15.20 6.42
C LEU A 306 -18.19 -15.09 6.68
N GLU A 307 -18.72 -13.90 6.42
CA GLU A 307 -20.15 -13.65 6.48
C GLU A 307 -20.59 -12.64 5.41
N HIS A 308 -21.79 -12.81 4.93
CA HIS A 308 -22.54 -11.80 4.21
C HIS A 308 -23.43 -11.04 5.19
N ARG A 309 -23.40 -9.72 5.14
CA ARG A 309 -24.31 -8.84 5.87
C ARG A 309 -25.09 -7.98 4.87
N TRP A 310 -26.39 -7.91 5.08
CA TRP A 310 -27.28 -7.02 4.36
C TRP A 310 -27.82 -5.98 5.31
N GLU A 311 -27.61 -4.74 5.00
CA GLU A 311 -28.03 -3.63 5.83
C GLU A 311 -28.80 -2.61 5.00
N VAL A 312 -29.88 -2.07 5.58
CA VAL A 312 -30.70 -1.01 5.01
C VAL A 312 -30.46 0.28 5.77
N ARG A 313 -30.52 1.40 5.08
CA ARG A 313 -30.39 2.71 5.71
C ARG A 313 -31.72 3.15 6.27
N ASP A 314 -31.77 3.32 7.59
CA ASP A 314 -32.86 3.93 8.34
C ASP A 314 -32.45 5.36 8.77
N PRO A 315 -33.39 6.21 9.24
CA PRO A 315 -33.07 7.55 9.77
C PRO A 315 -31.98 7.54 10.85
N ASP A 316 -31.94 6.49 11.68
CA ASP A 316 -30.99 6.34 12.79
C ASP A 316 -29.65 5.72 12.36
N GLY A 317 -29.51 5.36 11.09
CA GLY A 317 -28.27 4.79 10.55
C GLY A 317 -28.47 3.51 9.77
N TRP A 318 -27.45 2.64 9.77
CA TRP A 318 -27.49 1.36 9.06
C TRP A 318 -28.01 0.26 9.98
N ARG A 319 -29.13 -0.37 9.59
CA ARG A 319 -29.76 -1.48 10.31
C ARG A 319 -29.47 -2.81 9.60
N LEU A 320 -28.94 -3.79 10.34
CA LEU A 320 -28.73 -5.14 9.87
C LEU A 320 -30.07 -5.83 9.63
N VAL A 321 -30.29 -6.32 8.41
CA VAL A 321 -31.49 -7.08 8.01
C VAL A 321 -31.22 -8.56 7.98
N TYR A 322 -30.07 -8.97 7.42
CA TYR A 322 -29.76 -10.38 7.26
C TYR A 322 -28.26 -10.63 7.36
N ARG A 323 -27.89 -11.75 7.98
CA ARG A 323 -26.51 -12.21 8.12
C ARG A 323 -26.43 -13.67 7.71
N ARG A 324 -25.49 -14.03 6.88
CA ARG A 324 -25.22 -15.40 6.49
C ARG A 324 -23.74 -15.73 6.66
N PRO A 325 -23.36 -16.56 7.65
CA PRO A 325 -21.99 -17.06 7.79
C PRO A 325 -21.71 -18.15 6.76
N PHE A 326 -20.44 -18.22 6.35
CA PHE A 326 -19.92 -19.30 5.51
C PHE A 326 -18.40 -19.41 5.71
N THR A 327 -17.85 -20.61 5.52
CA THR A 327 -16.41 -20.84 5.63
C THR A 327 -15.82 -20.97 4.23
N THR A 328 -14.67 -20.33 4.00
CA THR A 328 -13.88 -20.46 2.78
C THR A 328 -12.60 -21.23 3.06
N THR A 329 -12.25 -22.12 2.13
CA THR A 329 -10.95 -22.81 2.11
C THR A 329 -10.15 -22.27 0.93
N GLY A 330 -8.93 -21.82 1.19
CA GLY A 330 -8.05 -21.24 0.18
C GLY A 330 -7.62 -22.21 -0.92
N GLY A 331 -7.04 -21.65 -1.99
CA GLY A 331 -6.48 -22.42 -3.09
C GLY A 331 -7.27 -22.34 -4.40
N ARG A 332 -8.41 -21.65 -4.42
CA ARG A 332 -9.15 -21.39 -5.67
C ARG A 332 -8.72 -20.05 -6.26
N ASP A 333 -8.17 -20.07 -7.46
CA ASP A 333 -7.63 -18.89 -8.14
C ASP A 333 -8.65 -17.77 -8.36
N ARG A 334 -9.88 -18.14 -8.69
CA ARG A 334 -10.98 -17.20 -8.92
C ARG A 334 -11.72 -16.82 -7.62
N GLY A 335 -11.26 -17.34 -6.48
CA GLY A 335 -11.86 -17.13 -5.17
C GLY A 335 -12.92 -18.15 -4.81
N PHE A 336 -13.19 -18.23 -3.51
CA PHE A 336 -14.30 -19.00 -2.99
C PHE A 336 -15.59 -18.20 -3.16
N ARG A 337 -16.62 -18.83 -3.66
CA ARG A 337 -17.89 -18.20 -3.99
C ARG A 337 -18.89 -18.38 -2.87
N GLY A 338 -19.49 -17.29 -2.47
CA GLY A 338 -20.62 -17.26 -1.55
C GLY A 338 -21.79 -16.50 -2.16
N TYR A 339 -23.00 -16.90 -1.83
CA TYR A 339 -24.19 -16.15 -2.18
C TYR A 339 -25.15 -16.06 -1.00
N SER A 340 -25.94 -15.01 -0.98
CA SER A 340 -27.04 -14.81 -0.03
C SER A 340 -28.14 -13.97 -0.68
N TRP A 341 -29.31 -13.93 -0.09
CA TRP A 341 -30.42 -13.18 -0.64
C TRP A 341 -31.33 -12.63 0.45
N VAL A 342 -32.02 -11.57 0.13
CA VAL A 342 -33.08 -10.95 0.94
C VAL A 342 -34.39 -11.02 0.14
N LEU A 343 -35.47 -11.50 0.78
CA LEU A 343 -36.78 -11.58 0.18
C LEU A 343 -37.48 -10.23 0.36
N ASN A 344 -38.11 -9.74 -0.73
CA ASN A 344 -38.93 -8.53 -0.75
C ASN A 344 -38.23 -7.32 -0.04
N PRO A 345 -37.00 -6.93 -0.42
CA PRO A 345 -36.31 -5.85 0.23
C PRO A 345 -37.11 -4.55 0.10
N PRO A 346 -37.31 -3.74 1.14
CA PRO A 346 -37.94 -2.44 0.99
C PRO A 346 -37.09 -1.51 0.10
N PRO A 347 -37.74 -0.58 -0.64
CA PRO A 347 -37.03 0.43 -1.41
C PRO A 347 -36.17 1.30 -0.48
N GLY A 348 -35.03 1.77 -0.99
CA GLY A 348 -34.12 2.64 -0.25
C GLY A 348 -32.65 2.27 -0.43
N ASP A 349 -31.79 2.88 0.37
CA ASP A 349 -30.35 2.64 0.33
C ASP A 349 -29.99 1.36 1.08
N TRP A 350 -29.22 0.50 0.42
CA TRP A 350 -28.75 -0.76 0.96
C TRP A 350 -27.25 -0.87 0.85
N ARG A 351 -26.68 -1.71 1.70
CA ARG A 351 -25.30 -2.17 1.53
C ARG A 351 -25.21 -3.68 1.73
N PHE A 352 -24.54 -4.31 0.77
CA PHE A 352 -24.15 -5.70 0.83
C PHE A 352 -22.67 -5.76 1.22
N ILE A 353 -22.36 -6.38 2.35
CA ILE A 353 -21.04 -6.41 2.95
C ILE A 353 -20.55 -7.83 2.99
N VAL A 354 -19.30 -8.03 2.57
CA VAL A 354 -18.55 -9.26 2.84
C VAL A 354 -17.53 -8.95 3.92
N ALA A 355 -17.59 -9.72 4.99
CA ALA A 355 -16.72 -9.52 6.15
C ALA A 355 -16.24 -10.87 6.70
N THR A 356 -15.22 -10.84 7.54
CA THR A 356 -14.86 -11.95 8.40
C THR A 356 -15.84 -12.02 9.57
N GLN A 357 -16.05 -13.20 10.17
CA GLN A 357 -16.99 -13.35 11.30
C GLN A 357 -16.56 -12.56 12.54
N ASP A 358 -15.28 -12.21 12.68
CA ASP A 358 -14.77 -11.31 13.71
C ASP A 358 -15.02 -9.82 13.43
N GLY A 359 -15.76 -9.52 12.35
CA GLY A 359 -16.29 -8.19 12.06
C GLY A 359 -15.48 -7.32 11.12
N ARG A 360 -14.39 -7.85 10.50
CA ARG A 360 -13.58 -7.07 9.57
C ARG A 360 -14.15 -7.07 8.20
N THR A 361 -14.25 -5.91 7.64
CA THR A 361 -14.80 -5.68 6.31
C THR A 361 -13.79 -6.01 5.23
N ILE A 362 -14.18 -6.92 4.32
CA ILE A 362 -13.42 -7.21 3.10
C ILE A 362 -13.84 -6.24 2.01
N ASP A 363 -15.15 -6.09 1.78
CA ASP A 363 -15.69 -5.12 0.83
C ASP A 363 -17.14 -4.77 1.10
N ILE A 364 -17.57 -3.61 0.57
CA ILE A 364 -18.93 -3.07 0.69
C ILE A 364 -19.44 -2.68 -0.69
N LEU A 365 -20.52 -3.30 -1.12
CA LEU A 365 -21.29 -2.88 -2.28
C LEU A 365 -22.48 -2.03 -1.81
N ARG A 366 -22.49 -0.76 -2.19
CA ARG A 366 -23.63 0.14 -1.95
C ARG A 366 -24.54 0.13 -3.13
N LEU A 367 -25.84 0.03 -2.87
CA LEU A 367 -26.87 -0.03 -3.90
C LEU A 367 -28.15 0.66 -3.38
N GLN A 368 -28.96 1.11 -4.31
CA GLN A 368 -30.29 1.64 -4.06
C GLN A 368 -31.32 0.67 -4.64
N VAL A 369 -32.19 0.14 -3.79
CA VAL A 369 -33.29 -0.74 -4.22
C VAL A 369 -34.47 0.11 -4.60
N VAL A 370 -34.99 -0.13 -5.81
CA VAL A 370 -36.18 0.51 -6.36
C VAL A 370 -37.18 -0.58 -6.77
N ARG A 371 -38.49 -0.32 -6.59
CA ARG A 371 -39.53 -1.24 -7.07
C ARG A 371 -39.65 -1.21 -8.58
N GLY A 372 -39.68 -2.35 -9.20
CA GLY A 372 -39.86 -2.49 -10.63
C GLY A 372 -39.05 -3.65 -11.21
N THR A 373 -39.08 -3.73 -12.54
CA THR A 373 -38.28 -4.67 -13.33
C THR A 373 -37.31 -3.85 -14.19
N PRO A 374 -36.03 -4.22 -14.28
CA PRO A 374 -35.08 -3.51 -15.14
C PRO A 374 -35.44 -3.67 -16.61
N ALA A 375 -35.08 -2.71 -17.44
CA ALA A 375 -35.21 -2.85 -18.88
C ALA A 375 -34.27 -3.95 -19.40
N ALA A 376 -34.70 -4.74 -20.36
CA ALA A 376 -33.94 -5.88 -20.87
C ALA A 376 -32.56 -5.52 -21.43
N ASN A 377 -32.42 -4.32 -21.98
CA ASN A 377 -31.14 -3.78 -22.49
C ASN A 377 -30.17 -3.27 -21.39
N GLU A 378 -30.64 -3.18 -20.15
CA GLU A 378 -29.85 -2.73 -19.00
C GLU A 378 -29.30 -3.88 -18.17
N VAL A 379 -29.69 -5.10 -18.47
CA VAL A 379 -29.30 -6.30 -17.72
C VAL A 379 -28.07 -6.95 -18.33
N LEU A 380 -27.13 -7.33 -17.48
CA LEU A 380 -25.96 -8.15 -17.79
C LEU A 380 -26.00 -9.43 -16.98
N VAL A 381 -25.71 -10.56 -17.61
CA VAL A 381 -25.45 -11.79 -16.88
C VAL A 381 -23.98 -11.81 -16.48
N ARG A 382 -23.73 -11.80 -15.20
CA ARG A 382 -22.40 -11.90 -14.66
C ARG A 382 -22.14 -13.32 -14.19
N GLU A 383 -21.19 -13.97 -14.85
CA GLU A 383 -20.75 -15.31 -14.48
C GLU A 383 -19.52 -15.24 -13.58
N ILE A 384 -19.51 -16.09 -12.55
CA ILE A 384 -18.37 -16.36 -11.70
C ILE A 384 -18.07 -17.85 -11.83
N ASP A 385 -17.00 -18.14 -12.56
CA ASP A 385 -16.48 -19.49 -12.77
C ASP A 385 -15.62 -19.99 -11.60
#